data_df8971445b23d406b11264d4c43c5a64
#
_entry.id   df8971445b23d406b11264d4c43c5a64
#
_cell.length_a   1.000
_cell.length_b   1.000
_cell.length_c   1.000
_cell.angle_alpha   90.00
_cell.angle_beta   90.00
_cell.angle_gamma   90.00
#
_symmetry.space_group_name_H-M   'P 1'
#
loop_
_entity.id
_entity.type
_entity.pdbx_description
1 polymer ?
#
loop_
_entity_poly.entity_id
_entity_poly.type
_entity_poly.pdbx_seq_one_letter_code
_entity_poly.pdbx_strand_id
1 'polypeptide(L)'
;MTFGEAMSLIDNEKLRAAAVMSDPFEYLVVPGLIQGDALQAVLRDFPQMDRPGSVPLAALDYGPVFRELVETLRGPDVASLLSEKFSTDLGGRPTMVTVRGHCRARDGKIHTDSKDKIVTVLLYLNPSWEEDGGRLRLLRRPGDIEDFAAEVPPDEGTMLAFKCSDNAWHGHKSFEGERRAIQLNWVTDERYVRREQRRHKVSSFFKRLGLAT
;
A
#
# COMPACT_ATOMS: atom_id res chain seq x y z
N MET A 1 -8.02 36.10 14.82
CA MET A 1 -7.91 34.67 15.10
C MET A 1 -7.73 33.98 13.77
N THR A 2 -6.50 33.67 13.43
CA THR A 2 -6.12 32.94 12.20
C THR A 2 -6.62 31.50 12.35
N PHE A 3 -7.51 31.10 11.44
CA PHE A 3 -7.86 29.67 11.30
C PHE A 3 -6.55 28.92 11.03
N GLY A 4 -6.16 28.05 11.96
CA GLY A 4 -5.02 27.18 11.77
C GLY A 4 -5.22 26.37 10.51
N GLU A 5 -4.25 26.40 9.60
CA GLU A 5 -4.17 25.45 8.49
C GLU A 5 -4.30 24.05 9.09
N ALA A 6 -5.30 23.30 8.65
CA ALA A 6 -5.42 21.89 9.02
C ALA A 6 -4.12 21.22 8.56
N MET A 7 -3.31 20.78 9.52
CA MET A 7 -2.04 20.09 9.22
C MET A 7 -2.39 18.86 8.39
N SER A 8 -1.90 18.82 7.17
CA SER A 8 -2.04 17.64 6.31
C SER A 8 -1.44 16.42 7.03
N LEU A 9 -2.17 15.30 7.03
CA LEU A 9 -1.67 14.06 7.64
C LEU A 9 -0.42 13.52 6.94
N ILE A 10 -0.20 13.90 5.68
CA ILE A 10 0.97 13.49 4.90
C ILE A 10 1.78 14.71 4.46
N ASP A 11 3.07 14.50 4.30
CA ASP A 11 4.01 15.51 3.81
C ASP A 11 4.04 15.51 2.27
N ASN A 12 3.19 16.35 1.68
CA ASN A 12 3.10 16.50 0.22
C ASN A 12 4.40 17.04 -0.40
N GLU A 13 5.21 17.81 0.34
CA GLU A 13 6.50 18.32 -0.16
C GLU A 13 7.52 17.19 -0.28
N LYS A 14 7.57 16.27 0.67
CA LYS A 14 8.37 15.04 0.54
C LYS A 14 7.95 14.22 -0.67
N LEU A 15 6.63 14.05 -0.89
CA LEU A 15 6.14 13.33 -2.06
C LEU A 15 6.53 14.05 -3.36
N ARG A 16 6.41 15.37 -3.39
CA ARG A 16 6.81 16.20 -4.54
C ARG A 16 8.31 16.12 -4.81
N ALA A 17 9.14 16.13 -3.78
CA ALA A 17 10.60 16.08 -3.90
C ALA A 17 11.12 14.66 -4.25
N ALA A 18 10.35 13.59 -4.00
CA ALA A 18 10.80 12.24 -4.23
C ALA A 18 11.16 11.97 -5.70
N ALA A 19 12.35 11.43 -5.92
CA ALA A 19 12.81 11.06 -7.26
C ALA A 19 12.15 9.77 -7.73
N VAL A 20 11.81 9.70 -9.01
CA VAL A 20 11.40 8.45 -9.67
C VAL A 20 12.65 7.71 -10.11
N MET A 21 12.76 6.46 -9.66
CA MET A 21 13.77 5.52 -10.09
C MET A 21 13.22 4.67 -11.24
N SER A 22 14.08 4.23 -12.16
CA SER A 22 13.68 3.46 -13.34
C SER A 22 14.28 2.06 -13.43
N ASP A 23 15.21 1.70 -12.53
CA ASP A 23 15.78 0.35 -12.43
C ASP A 23 15.22 -0.35 -11.17
N PRO A 24 14.48 -1.43 -11.31
CA PRO A 24 14.18 -2.26 -12.48
C PRO A 24 12.93 -1.82 -13.26
N PHE A 25 12.13 -0.94 -12.73
CA PHE A 25 10.92 -0.33 -13.29
C PHE A 25 10.65 1.01 -12.60
N GLU A 26 9.66 1.78 -13.04
CA GLU A 26 9.38 3.09 -12.46
C GLU A 26 8.78 2.98 -11.05
N TYR A 27 9.50 3.49 -10.04
CA TYR A 27 9.05 3.54 -8.65
C TYR A 27 9.62 4.76 -7.92
N LEU A 28 9.03 5.10 -6.78
CA LEU A 28 9.57 6.07 -5.82
C LEU A 28 9.35 5.58 -4.39
N VAL A 29 10.23 6.01 -3.49
CA VAL A 29 10.12 5.75 -2.05
C VAL A 29 10.12 7.09 -1.33
N VAL A 30 9.21 7.27 -0.39
CA VAL A 30 9.11 8.47 0.46
C VAL A 30 9.18 8.02 1.92
N PRO A 31 10.38 7.99 2.51
CA PRO A 31 10.53 7.68 3.92
C PRO A 31 9.81 8.72 4.78
N GLY A 32 9.05 8.26 5.76
CA GLY A 32 8.35 9.15 6.69
C GLY A 32 7.40 10.14 6.00
N LEU A 33 6.61 9.68 5.01
CA LEU A 33 5.53 10.49 4.42
C LEU A 33 4.54 10.95 5.47
N ILE A 34 4.31 10.13 6.49
CA ILE A 34 3.56 10.48 7.70
C ILE A 34 4.44 10.22 8.91
N GLN A 35 4.50 11.16 9.86
CA GLN A 35 5.41 11.12 11.02
C GLN A 35 4.77 11.68 12.28
N GLY A 36 5.47 11.53 13.41
CA GLY A 36 5.14 12.18 14.68
C GLY A 36 3.71 11.92 15.14
N ASP A 37 3.05 12.96 15.63
CA ASP A 37 1.70 12.88 16.20
C ASP A 37 0.64 12.41 15.18
N ALA A 38 0.80 12.75 13.89
CA ALA A 38 -0.08 12.30 12.84
C ALA A 38 0.01 10.78 12.66
N LEU A 39 1.20 10.21 12.64
CA LEU A 39 1.40 8.75 12.59
C LEU A 39 0.79 8.07 13.82
N GLN A 40 1.04 8.61 15.01
CA GLN A 40 0.49 8.05 16.25
C GLN A 40 -1.05 8.10 16.26
N ALA A 41 -1.66 9.18 15.74
CA ALA A 41 -3.11 9.30 15.63
C ALA A 41 -3.68 8.26 14.67
N VAL A 42 -3.06 8.06 13.52
CA VAL A 42 -3.45 7.02 12.55
C VAL A 42 -3.32 5.62 13.15
N LEU A 43 -2.26 5.35 13.89
CA LEU A 43 -2.05 4.04 14.53
C LEU A 43 -3.10 3.72 15.62
N ARG A 44 -3.55 4.73 16.36
CA ARG A 44 -4.66 4.55 17.32
C ARG A 44 -5.98 4.18 16.61
N ASP A 45 -6.18 4.71 15.43
CA ASP A 45 -7.39 4.52 14.62
C ASP A 45 -7.28 3.37 13.61
N PHE A 46 -6.12 2.70 13.56
CA PHE A 46 -5.87 1.56 12.68
C PHE A 46 -6.86 0.43 12.98
N PRO A 47 -7.45 -0.22 11.95
CA PRO A 47 -8.43 -1.28 12.18
C PRO A 47 -7.84 -2.45 12.95
N GLN A 48 -8.59 -2.99 13.90
CA GLN A 48 -8.22 -4.25 14.56
C GLN A 48 -8.35 -5.39 13.57
N MET A 49 -7.24 -6.10 13.38
CA MET A 49 -7.14 -7.16 12.39
C MET A 49 -6.65 -8.46 13.03
N ASP A 50 -7.58 -9.36 13.31
CA ASP A 50 -7.28 -10.65 13.95
C ASP A 50 -6.81 -11.72 12.96
N ARG A 51 -6.82 -11.40 11.65
CA ARG A 51 -6.55 -12.39 10.60
C ARG A 51 -5.47 -11.90 9.64
N PRO A 52 -4.52 -12.77 9.29
CA PRO A 52 -3.51 -12.45 8.30
C PRO A 52 -4.10 -12.32 6.88
N GLY A 53 -3.39 -11.58 6.04
CA GLY A 53 -3.75 -11.31 4.65
C GLY A 53 -4.28 -9.90 4.44
N SER A 54 -4.56 -9.57 3.17
CA SER A 54 -5.10 -8.25 2.79
C SER A 54 -6.62 -8.28 2.86
N VAL A 55 -7.21 -7.30 3.54
CA VAL A 55 -8.65 -7.15 3.72
C VAL A 55 -9.11 -5.86 3.04
N PRO A 56 -10.17 -5.88 2.20
CA PRO A 56 -10.72 -4.67 1.61
C PRO A 56 -11.16 -3.68 2.70
N LEU A 57 -10.86 -2.41 2.50
CA LEU A 57 -11.21 -1.33 3.43
C LEU A 57 -12.69 -1.35 3.83
N ALA A 58 -13.57 -1.60 2.87
CA ALA A 58 -15.03 -1.65 3.09
C ALA A 58 -15.51 -2.78 4.03
N ALA A 59 -14.62 -3.68 4.42
CA ALA A 59 -14.92 -4.78 5.34
C ALA A 59 -14.30 -4.60 6.73
N LEU A 60 -13.78 -3.39 7.02
CA LEU A 60 -13.08 -3.07 8.26
C LEU A 60 -13.76 -1.91 8.98
N ASP A 61 -13.73 -1.98 10.31
CA ASP A 61 -14.06 -0.88 11.20
C ASP A 61 -12.77 -0.17 11.61
N TYR A 62 -12.72 1.16 11.44
CA TYR A 62 -11.54 1.98 11.71
C TYR A 62 -11.95 3.39 12.14
N GLY A 63 -11.07 4.09 12.83
CA GLY A 63 -11.33 5.41 13.37
C GLY A 63 -11.27 6.55 12.33
N PRO A 64 -11.65 7.77 12.77
CA PRO A 64 -11.80 8.93 11.87
C PRO A 64 -10.48 9.40 11.26
N VAL A 65 -9.36 9.36 12.00
CA VAL A 65 -8.05 9.82 11.49
C VAL A 65 -7.51 8.84 10.45
N PHE A 66 -7.72 7.52 10.64
CA PHE A 66 -7.38 6.54 9.62
C PHE A 66 -8.22 6.74 8.34
N ARG A 67 -9.50 7.08 8.49
CA ARG A 67 -10.38 7.43 7.36
C ARG A 67 -9.84 8.63 6.60
N GLU A 68 -9.50 9.70 7.30
CA GLU A 68 -8.93 10.92 6.72
C GLU A 68 -7.64 10.63 5.96
N LEU A 69 -6.75 9.81 6.50
CA LEU A 69 -5.53 9.38 5.80
C LEU A 69 -5.85 8.67 4.49
N VAL A 70 -6.79 7.72 4.49
CA VAL A 70 -7.17 6.99 3.27
C VAL A 70 -7.78 7.92 2.24
N GLU A 71 -8.65 8.86 2.65
CA GLU A 71 -9.24 9.85 1.74
C GLU A 71 -8.18 10.80 1.18
N THR A 72 -7.21 11.22 1.99
CA THR A 72 -6.06 12.02 1.53
C THR A 72 -5.24 11.26 0.50
N LEU A 73 -4.87 10.01 0.76
CA LEU A 73 -4.07 9.19 -0.16
C LEU A 73 -4.74 8.97 -1.51
N ARG A 74 -6.06 8.81 -1.54
CA ARG A 74 -6.83 8.62 -2.79
C ARG A 74 -7.36 9.93 -3.40
N GLY A 75 -7.04 11.04 -2.74
CA GLY A 75 -7.50 12.37 -3.13
C GLY A 75 -6.83 12.91 -4.41
N PRO A 76 -7.38 14.00 -4.97
CA PRO A 76 -6.91 14.57 -6.23
C PRO A 76 -5.46 15.06 -6.18
N ASP A 77 -4.99 15.54 -5.04
CA ASP A 77 -3.63 16.07 -4.90
C ASP A 77 -2.57 14.96 -5.06
N VAL A 78 -2.75 13.83 -4.36
CA VAL A 78 -1.86 12.67 -4.49
C VAL A 78 -1.98 12.07 -5.89
N ALA A 79 -3.21 11.96 -6.44
CA ALA A 79 -3.43 11.48 -7.79
C ALA A 79 -2.69 12.36 -8.82
N SER A 80 -2.75 13.69 -8.69
CA SER A 80 -2.06 14.64 -9.57
C SER A 80 -0.53 14.49 -9.47
N LEU A 81 0.02 14.46 -8.25
CA LEU A 81 1.46 14.29 -8.01
C LEU A 81 1.99 12.98 -8.62
N LEU A 82 1.28 11.86 -8.39
CA LEU A 82 1.69 10.57 -8.95
C LEU A 82 1.46 10.49 -10.46
N SER A 83 0.45 11.18 -11.01
CA SER A 83 0.25 11.29 -12.46
C SER A 83 1.43 11.97 -13.14
N GLU A 84 1.92 13.07 -12.57
CA GLU A 84 3.11 13.79 -13.05
C GLU A 84 4.34 12.88 -12.99
N LYS A 85 4.60 12.28 -11.82
CA LYS A 85 5.79 11.45 -11.59
C LYS A 85 5.89 10.22 -12.50
N PHE A 86 4.78 9.56 -12.76
CA PHE A 86 4.74 8.35 -13.59
C PHE A 86 4.27 8.59 -15.03
N SER A 87 4.11 9.86 -15.43
CA SER A 87 3.62 10.24 -16.77
C SER A 87 2.38 9.43 -17.17
N THR A 88 1.39 9.35 -16.26
CA THR A 88 0.18 8.56 -16.46
C THR A 88 -1.03 9.25 -15.83
N ASP A 89 -2.19 9.22 -16.49
CA ASP A 89 -3.39 9.88 -15.99
C ASP A 89 -4.11 9.03 -14.95
N LEU A 90 -4.11 9.52 -13.70
CA LEU A 90 -4.82 8.95 -12.56
C LEU A 90 -6.08 9.73 -12.20
N GLY A 91 -6.34 10.87 -12.85
CA GLY A 91 -7.50 11.72 -12.60
C GLY A 91 -8.81 10.98 -12.85
N GLY A 92 -9.70 10.94 -11.83
CA GLY A 92 -10.98 10.25 -11.94
C GLY A 92 -10.92 8.73 -12.09
N ARG A 93 -9.73 8.11 -12.04
CA ARG A 93 -9.59 6.66 -12.09
C ARG A 93 -10.14 6.02 -10.81
N PRO A 94 -10.81 4.86 -10.92
CA PRO A 94 -11.26 4.13 -9.75
C PRO A 94 -10.08 3.69 -8.88
N THR A 95 -10.31 3.63 -7.57
CA THR A 95 -9.32 3.17 -6.61
C THR A 95 -9.79 1.95 -5.85
N MET A 96 -8.84 1.09 -5.49
CA MET A 96 -9.05 -0.05 -4.60
C MET A 96 -8.09 0.06 -3.42
N VAL A 97 -8.66 -0.02 -2.20
CA VAL A 97 -7.87 0.02 -0.96
C VAL A 97 -8.02 -1.29 -0.20
N THR A 98 -6.89 -1.85 0.18
CA THR A 98 -6.82 -2.98 1.11
C THR A 98 -5.88 -2.66 2.26
N VAL A 99 -6.14 -3.25 3.41
CA VAL A 99 -5.32 -3.10 4.61
C VAL A 99 -4.79 -4.47 5.04
N ARG A 100 -3.56 -4.49 5.49
CA ARG A 100 -2.92 -5.67 6.07
C ARG A 100 -2.46 -5.34 7.49
N GLY A 101 -2.77 -6.21 8.47
CA GLY A 101 -2.26 -6.11 9.83
C GLY A 101 -1.18 -7.14 10.12
N HIS A 102 -1.34 -8.36 9.58
CA HIS A 102 -0.42 -9.48 9.82
C HIS A 102 -0.05 -10.21 8.53
N CYS A 103 1.17 -10.73 8.49
CA CYS A 103 1.66 -11.65 7.46
C CYS A 103 1.78 -13.08 8.01
N ARG A 104 1.61 -14.03 7.11
CA ARG A 104 1.99 -15.44 7.32
C ARG A 104 3.31 -15.71 6.63
N ALA A 105 4.05 -16.72 7.06
CA ALA A 105 5.31 -17.14 6.44
C ALA A 105 5.21 -17.37 4.91
N ARG A 106 4.04 -17.76 4.41
CA ARG A 106 3.78 -17.99 2.96
C ARG A 106 3.43 -16.73 2.15
N ASP A 107 3.27 -15.57 2.81
CA ASP A 107 2.97 -14.31 2.14
C ASP A 107 4.26 -13.71 1.52
N GLY A 108 4.13 -12.75 0.61
CA GLY A 108 5.29 -12.07 0.00
C GLY A 108 5.95 -12.81 -1.17
N LYS A 109 5.26 -13.80 -1.77
CA LYS A 109 5.76 -14.47 -2.98
C LYS A 109 6.04 -13.46 -4.09
N ILE A 110 7.07 -13.75 -4.89
CA ILE A 110 7.42 -12.96 -6.07
C ILE A 110 6.26 -12.95 -7.06
N HIS A 111 5.85 -11.76 -7.49
CA HIS A 111 4.78 -11.57 -8.47
C HIS A 111 4.88 -10.18 -9.12
N THR A 112 4.13 -9.99 -10.18
CA THR A 112 3.73 -8.68 -10.70
C THR A 112 2.27 -8.41 -10.32
N ASP A 113 1.90 -7.16 -10.27
CA ASP A 113 0.50 -6.80 -10.05
C ASP A 113 -0.38 -7.11 -11.28
N SER A 114 -1.69 -7.24 -11.06
CA SER A 114 -2.67 -7.45 -12.14
C SER A 114 -2.59 -6.33 -13.19
N LYS A 115 -2.79 -6.66 -14.48
CA LYS A 115 -2.86 -5.72 -15.61
C LYS A 115 -3.96 -4.66 -15.48
N ASP A 116 -4.93 -4.89 -14.62
CA ASP A 116 -5.97 -3.90 -14.33
C ASP A 116 -5.49 -2.79 -13.38
N LYS A 117 -4.32 -2.92 -12.75
CA LYS A 117 -3.71 -1.90 -11.91
C LYS A 117 -2.80 -1.00 -12.72
N ILE A 118 -2.88 0.30 -12.48
CA ILE A 118 -2.09 1.34 -13.14
C ILE A 118 -0.91 1.73 -12.27
N VAL A 119 -1.19 2.12 -11.02
CA VAL A 119 -0.20 2.47 -10.00
C VAL A 119 -0.58 1.79 -8.70
N THR A 120 0.40 1.22 -8.04
CA THR A 120 0.29 0.67 -6.67
C THR A 120 1.03 1.59 -5.71
N VAL A 121 0.36 1.93 -4.61
CA VAL A 121 0.95 2.60 -3.45
C VAL A 121 0.85 1.69 -2.25
N LEU A 122 1.97 1.56 -1.53
CA LEU A 122 2.05 0.90 -0.22
C LEU A 122 2.47 1.96 0.80
N LEU A 123 1.66 2.18 1.83
CA LEU A 123 2.03 2.98 2.98
C LEU A 123 2.19 2.05 4.19
N TYR A 124 3.38 2.05 4.75
CA TYR A 124 3.75 1.22 5.88
C TYR A 124 3.59 1.97 7.20
N LEU A 125 3.07 1.28 8.21
CA LEU A 125 2.65 1.85 9.48
C LEU A 125 3.18 1.04 10.69
N ASN A 126 4.38 0.49 10.57
CA ASN A 126 5.04 -0.22 11.66
C ASN A 126 6.06 0.71 12.34
N PRO A 127 6.50 0.40 13.58
CA PRO A 127 7.70 1.00 14.13
C PRO A 127 8.94 0.61 13.32
N SER A 128 10.14 1.03 13.76
CA SER A 128 11.40 0.63 13.10
C SER A 128 11.42 -0.88 12.83
N TRP A 129 11.86 -1.26 11.63
CA TRP A 129 11.80 -2.64 11.15
C TRP A 129 13.17 -3.32 11.27
N GLU A 130 13.35 -4.13 12.32
CA GLU A 130 14.61 -4.83 12.61
C GLU A 130 14.69 -6.22 11.94
N GLU A 131 13.54 -6.76 11.47
CA GLU A 131 13.46 -8.10 10.89
C GLU A 131 14.10 -8.17 9.49
N ASP A 132 14.76 -9.29 9.18
CA ASP A 132 15.29 -9.56 7.84
C ASP A 132 14.19 -9.85 6.82
N GLY A 133 13.09 -10.49 7.25
CA GLY A 133 11.93 -10.77 6.42
C GLY A 133 10.96 -9.61 6.35
N GLY A 134 10.01 -9.67 5.43
CA GLY A 134 8.93 -8.69 5.31
C GLY A 134 9.31 -7.37 4.63
N ARG A 135 10.58 -7.09 4.35
CA ARG A 135 11.04 -5.93 3.57
C ARG A 135 10.70 -6.14 2.10
N LEU A 136 10.00 -5.19 1.48
CA LEU A 136 9.63 -5.36 0.08
C LEU A 136 10.82 -5.14 -0.84
N ARG A 137 11.07 -6.11 -1.71
CA ARG A 137 12.13 -6.07 -2.72
C ARG A 137 11.56 -5.84 -4.10
N LEU A 138 12.15 -4.92 -4.84
CA LEU A 138 11.88 -4.64 -6.24
C LEU A 138 12.94 -5.37 -7.07
N LEU A 139 12.50 -6.33 -7.89
CA LEU A 139 13.37 -7.34 -8.46
C LEU A 139 13.70 -7.05 -9.93
N ARG A 140 14.93 -7.34 -10.35
CA ARG A 140 15.37 -7.25 -11.75
C ARG A 140 14.83 -8.39 -12.60
N ARG A 141 14.58 -9.56 -11.98
CA ARG A 141 14.11 -10.77 -12.66
C ARG A 141 13.08 -11.53 -11.83
N PRO A 142 12.17 -12.27 -12.48
CA PRO A 142 11.30 -13.21 -11.77
C PRO A 142 12.14 -14.38 -11.19
N GLY A 143 11.69 -14.91 -10.05
CA GLY A 143 12.21 -16.18 -9.52
C GLY A 143 13.41 -16.08 -8.57
N ASP A 144 14.07 -14.93 -8.44
CA ASP A 144 15.16 -14.73 -7.50
C ASP A 144 14.90 -13.52 -6.60
N ILE A 145 14.60 -13.79 -5.33
CA ILE A 145 14.34 -12.73 -4.34
C ILE A 145 15.63 -11.96 -3.97
N GLU A 146 16.80 -12.50 -4.21
CA GLU A 146 18.08 -11.86 -3.91
C GLU A 146 18.59 -10.94 -5.03
N ASP A 147 18.03 -11.06 -6.25
CA ASP A 147 18.36 -10.16 -7.38
C ASP A 147 17.44 -8.92 -7.38
N PHE A 148 17.61 -8.08 -6.37
CA PHE A 148 16.81 -6.86 -6.20
C PHE A 148 17.61 -5.59 -6.49
N ALA A 149 16.92 -4.55 -6.98
CA ALA A 149 17.46 -3.21 -7.15
C ALA A 149 17.24 -2.34 -5.91
N ALA A 150 16.12 -2.57 -5.21
CA ALA A 150 15.78 -1.84 -4.00
C ALA A 150 15.08 -2.75 -3.00
N GLU A 151 15.35 -2.50 -1.71
CA GLU A 151 14.66 -3.10 -0.58
C GLU A 151 14.04 -2.00 0.27
N VAL A 152 12.75 -2.07 0.51
CA VAL A 152 11.98 -1.05 1.24
C VAL A 152 11.49 -1.64 2.56
N PRO A 153 11.99 -1.14 3.70
CA PRO A 153 11.52 -1.55 5.01
C PRO A 153 10.07 -1.08 5.21
N PRO A 154 9.20 -1.89 5.83
CA PRO A 154 7.81 -1.54 6.03
C PRO A 154 7.55 -0.68 7.29
N ASP A 155 8.34 0.37 7.51
CA ASP A 155 8.39 1.13 8.75
C ASP A 155 8.03 2.62 8.63
N GLU A 156 7.76 3.23 9.77
CA GLU A 156 7.76 4.67 10.09
C GLU A 156 7.05 5.58 9.08
N GLY A 157 5.90 5.16 8.57
CA GLY A 157 5.14 5.97 7.62
C GLY A 157 5.80 6.07 6.24
N THR A 158 6.65 5.11 5.90
CA THR A 158 7.28 5.01 4.58
C THR A 158 6.26 4.66 3.51
N MET A 159 6.24 5.45 2.43
CA MET A 159 5.47 5.15 1.23
C MET A 159 6.37 4.61 0.13
N LEU A 160 5.93 3.54 -0.52
CA LEU A 160 6.42 3.10 -1.82
C LEU A 160 5.29 3.28 -2.84
N ALA A 161 5.59 3.88 -3.98
CA ALA A 161 4.69 3.87 -5.13
C ALA A 161 5.42 3.35 -6.36
N PHE A 162 4.73 2.59 -7.22
CA PHE A 162 5.28 2.12 -8.47
C PHE A 162 4.22 1.98 -9.57
N LYS A 163 4.66 2.20 -10.80
CA LYS A 163 3.85 1.97 -12.00
C LYS A 163 3.77 0.48 -12.28
N CYS A 164 2.56 -0.04 -12.41
CA CYS A 164 2.34 -1.46 -12.68
C CYS A 164 2.70 -1.78 -14.15
N SER A 165 3.45 -2.85 -14.34
CA SER A 165 3.89 -3.34 -15.66
C SER A 165 4.19 -4.84 -15.59
N ASP A 166 4.35 -5.47 -16.75
CA ASP A 166 4.63 -6.91 -16.84
C ASP A 166 6.00 -7.30 -16.25
N ASN A 167 6.91 -6.32 -16.05
CA ASN A 167 8.22 -6.50 -15.43
C ASN A 167 8.34 -5.93 -14.02
N ALA A 168 7.27 -5.40 -13.44
CA ALA A 168 7.29 -4.86 -12.07
C ALA A 168 7.26 -5.98 -11.02
N TRP A 169 8.30 -6.83 -11.06
CA TRP A 169 8.45 -7.96 -10.15
C TRP A 169 8.80 -7.49 -8.75
N HIS A 170 8.06 -7.95 -7.77
CA HIS A 170 8.31 -7.63 -6.37
C HIS A 170 7.87 -8.76 -5.45
N GLY A 171 8.40 -8.73 -4.24
CA GLY A 171 8.09 -9.70 -3.20
C GLY A 171 8.87 -9.39 -1.93
N HIS A 172 8.76 -10.23 -0.92
CA HIS A 172 9.59 -10.11 0.28
C HIS A 172 9.98 -11.48 0.81
N LYS A 173 11.08 -11.55 1.55
CA LYS A 173 11.45 -12.76 2.28
C LYS A 173 10.34 -13.15 3.24
N SER A 174 10.23 -14.44 3.52
CA SER A 174 9.26 -14.98 4.48
C SER A 174 9.31 -14.19 5.79
N PHE A 175 8.14 -13.80 6.25
CA PHE A 175 7.93 -13.15 7.54
C PHE A 175 6.57 -13.57 8.09
N GLU A 176 6.50 -13.84 9.38
CA GLU A 176 5.27 -14.13 10.08
C GLU A 176 5.16 -13.22 11.31
N GLY A 177 4.08 -12.44 11.37
CA GLY A 177 3.87 -11.50 12.45
C GLY A 177 3.12 -10.25 12.02
N GLU A 178 3.12 -9.27 12.90
CA GLU A 178 2.49 -7.98 12.65
C GLU A 178 3.26 -7.22 11.55
N ARG A 179 2.54 -6.81 10.51
CA ARG A 179 3.06 -6.00 9.42
C ARG A 179 1.93 -5.16 8.85
N ARG A 180 1.79 -3.96 9.41
CA ARG A 180 0.73 -3.00 9.07
C ARG A 180 1.05 -2.29 7.76
N ALA A 181 0.14 -2.35 6.82
CA ALA A 181 0.25 -1.63 5.55
C ALA A 181 -1.12 -1.28 4.99
N ILE A 182 -1.22 -0.10 4.38
CA ILE A 182 -2.30 0.27 3.47
C ILE A 182 -1.77 0.04 2.05
N GLN A 183 -2.54 -0.67 1.23
CA GLN A 183 -2.29 -0.76 -0.20
C GLN A 183 -3.41 -0.06 -0.94
N LEU A 184 -3.06 0.96 -1.71
CA LEU A 184 -3.94 1.69 -2.61
C LEU A 184 -3.52 1.39 -4.05
N ASN A 185 -4.50 1.07 -4.90
CA ASN A 185 -4.28 0.88 -6.32
C ASN A 185 -5.20 1.81 -7.11
N TRP A 186 -4.66 2.58 -8.06
CA TRP A 186 -5.43 3.11 -9.17
C TRP A 186 -5.60 2.01 -10.20
N VAL A 187 -6.83 1.86 -10.69
CA VAL A 187 -7.17 0.75 -11.59
C VAL A 187 -7.87 1.25 -12.85
N THR A 188 -7.85 0.43 -13.89
CA THR A 188 -8.36 0.80 -15.21
C THR A 188 -9.89 0.96 -15.26
N ASP A 189 -10.63 0.15 -14.46
CA ASP A 189 -12.08 0.04 -14.57
C ASP A 189 -12.72 -0.28 -13.20
N GLU A 190 -13.87 0.30 -12.91
CA GLU A 190 -14.68 -0.04 -11.74
C GLU A 190 -15.18 -1.49 -11.71
N ARG A 191 -15.28 -2.16 -12.86
CA ARG A 191 -15.63 -3.58 -12.92
C ARG A 191 -14.60 -4.44 -12.21
N TYR A 192 -13.31 -4.06 -12.32
CA TYR A 192 -12.24 -4.70 -11.57
C TYR A 192 -12.48 -4.56 -10.07
N VAL A 193 -12.76 -3.34 -9.58
CA VAL A 193 -13.03 -3.09 -8.16
C VAL A 193 -14.20 -3.97 -7.67
N ARG A 194 -15.31 -3.98 -8.42
CA ARG A 194 -16.50 -4.80 -8.07
C ARG A 194 -16.20 -6.30 -8.07
N ARG A 195 -15.39 -6.79 -9.04
CA ARG A 195 -14.98 -8.19 -9.12
C ARG A 195 -14.14 -8.60 -7.90
N GLU A 196 -13.14 -7.80 -7.56
CA GLU A 196 -12.28 -8.08 -6.41
C GLU A 196 -13.03 -8.00 -5.07
N GLN A 197 -13.90 -7.02 -4.89
CA GLN A 197 -14.76 -6.93 -3.70
C GLN A 197 -15.67 -8.17 -3.54
N ARG A 198 -16.25 -8.68 -4.64
CA ARG A 198 -17.05 -9.92 -4.63
C ARG A 198 -16.19 -11.13 -4.26
N ARG A 199 -14.99 -11.26 -4.82
CA ARG A 199 -14.03 -12.33 -4.51
C ARG A 199 -13.69 -12.36 -3.01
N HIS A 200 -13.43 -11.21 -2.43
CA HIS A 200 -13.16 -11.10 -0.99
C HIS A 200 -14.37 -11.45 -0.13
N LYS A 201 -15.59 -11.01 -0.49
CA LYS A 201 -16.83 -11.38 0.23
C LYS A 201 -17.05 -12.90 0.21
N VAL A 202 -16.91 -13.54 -0.94
CA VAL A 202 -17.06 -14.98 -1.10
C VAL A 202 -16.01 -15.74 -0.30
N SER A 203 -14.73 -15.35 -0.40
CA SER A 203 -13.64 -15.96 0.36
C SER A 203 -13.82 -15.82 1.87
N SER A 204 -14.30 -14.66 2.35
CA SER A 204 -14.56 -14.44 3.78
C SER A 204 -15.75 -15.28 4.28
N PHE A 205 -16.78 -15.46 3.44
CA PHE A 205 -17.94 -16.30 3.76
C PHE A 205 -17.55 -17.77 3.93
N PHE A 206 -16.79 -18.34 2.98
CA PHE A 206 -16.32 -19.73 3.08
C PHE A 206 -15.37 -19.96 4.25
N LYS A 207 -14.51 -18.99 4.59
CA LYS A 207 -13.65 -19.04 5.77
C LYS A 207 -14.44 -19.00 7.09
N ARG A 208 -15.56 -18.28 7.14
CA ARG A 208 -16.47 -18.28 8.31
C ARG A 208 -17.17 -19.63 8.50
N LEU A 209 -17.43 -20.35 7.41
CA LEU A 209 -18.07 -21.68 7.45
C LEU A 209 -17.06 -22.82 7.67
N GLY A 210 -15.76 -22.56 7.84
CA GLY A 210 -14.73 -23.58 7.99
C GLY A 210 -14.49 -24.44 6.75
N LEU A 211 -14.97 -24.00 5.57
CA LEU A 211 -14.93 -24.76 4.31
C LEU A 211 -13.75 -24.38 3.38
N ALA A 212 -12.86 -23.51 3.82
CA ALA A 212 -11.66 -23.11 3.06
C ALA A 212 -10.39 -23.40 3.86
N THR A 213 -9.59 -24.33 3.38
CA THR A 213 -8.21 -24.64 3.82
C THR A 213 -7.21 -23.64 3.21
#